data_d3732bc1997dc8bea254f702c17c9e37
#
_entry.id   d3732bc1997dc8bea254f702c17c9e37
#
_cell.length_a   1.000
_cell.length_b   1.000
_cell.length_c   1.000
_cell.angle_alpha   90.00
_cell.angle_beta   90.00
_cell.angle_gamma   90.00
#
_symmetry.space_group_name_H-M   'P 1'
#
loop_
_entity.id
_entity.type
_entity.pdbx_description
1 polymer ?
#
loop_
_entity_poly.entity_id
_entity_poly.type
_entity_poly.pdbx_seq_one_letter_code
_entity_poly.pdbx_strand_id
1 'polypeptide(L)' 'MTPDRFHECLDILGWSQRGFAEMIRRDPRQIRRWAAGQYSIPDDVGAWLERRATAMQADPPPLPVKTQVA' A
#
# COMPACT_ATOMS: atom_id res chain seq x y z
N MET A 1 -2.33 3.52 -12.31
CA MET A 1 -2.69 2.46 -11.33
C MET A 1 -4.19 2.42 -11.15
N THR A 2 -4.77 1.26 -11.14
CA THR A 2 -6.21 1.09 -10.89
C THR A 2 -6.51 1.12 -9.40
N PRO A 3 -7.75 1.44 -9.01
CA PRO A 3 -8.13 1.36 -7.60
C PRO A 3 -7.92 -0.04 -7.00
N ASP A 4 -8.23 -1.08 -7.76
CA ASP A 4 -8.04 -2.46 -7.29
C ASP A 4 -6.57 -2.74 -7.00
N ARG A 5 -5.69 -2.32 -7.90
CA ARG A 5 -4.25 -2.52 -7.68
C ARG A 5 -3.75 -1.68 -6.51
N PHE A 6 -4.32 -0.49 -6.31
CA PHE A 6 -3.98 0.35 -5.18
C PHE A 6 -4.29 -0.37 -3.86
N HIS A 7 -5.50 -0.93 -3.75
CA HIS A 7 -5.87 -1.72 -2.56
C HIS A 7 -4.93 -2.89 -2.37
N GLU A 8 -4.63 -3.58 -3.45
CA GLU A 8 -3.75 -4.74 -3.42
C GLU A 8 -2.34 -4.37 -2.93
N CYS A 9 -1.80 -3.28 -3.42
CA CYS A 9 -0.47 -2.82 -2.99
C CYS A 9 -0.46 -2.48 -1.50
N LEU A 10 -1.48 -1.79 -1.02
CA LEU A 10 -1.56 -1.46 0.41
C LEU A 10 -1.66 -2.73 1.25
N ASP A 11 -2.43 -3.71 0.79
CA ASP A 11 -2.54 -4.99 1.50
C ASP A 11 -1.20 -5.72 1.55
N ILE A 12 -0.51 -5.78 0.42
CA ILE A 12 0.81 -6.40 0.36
C ILE A 12 1.78 -5.74 1.34
N LEU A 13 1.71 -4.42 1.42
CA LEU A 13 2.61 -3.65 2.26
C LEU A 13 2.14 -3.56 3.71
N GLY A 14 0.90 -3.96 3.98
CA GLY A 14 0.35 -3.91 5.33
C GLY A 14 0.04 -2.49 5.80
N TRP A 15 -0.23 -1.58 4.87
CA TRP A 15 -0.52 -0.19 5.21
C TRP A 15 -2.00 0.10 5.12
N SER A 16 -2.50 0.88 6.09
CA SER A 16 -3.84 1.44 5.98
C SER A 16 -3.83 2.64 5.06
N GLN A 17 -5.02 3.02 4.57
CA GLN A 17 -5.13 4.23 3.77
C GLN A 17 -4.67 5.45 4.55
N ARG A 18 -5.06 5.55 5.81
CA ARG A 18 -4.68 6.67 6.67
C ARG A 18 -3.17 6.70 6.90
N GLY A 19 -2.59 5.55 7.21
CA GLY A 19 -1.14 5.47 7.40
C GLY A 19 -0.38 5.85 6.15
N PHE A 20 -0.86 5.41 5.01
CA PHE A 20 -0.26 5.78 3.74
C PHE A 20 -0.37 7.30 3.49
N ALA A 21 -1.54 7.87 3.79
CA ALA A 21 -1.74 9.32 3.64
C ALA A 21 -0.73 10.11 4.48
N GLU A 22 -0.52 9.69 5.71
CA GLU A 22 0.47 10.33 6.58
C GLU A 22 1.87 10.19 6.02
N MET A 23 2.20 9.02 5.50
CA MET A 23 3.51 8.72 4.96
C MET A 23 3.87 9.64 3.80
N ILE A 24 2.93 9.90 2.90
CA ILE A 24 3.17 10.76 1.74
C ILE A 24 2.70 12.19 1.96
N ARG A 25 2.25 12.50 3.17
CA ARG A 25 1.82 13.84 3.58
C ARG A 25 0.70 14.38 2.73
N ARG A 26 -0.31 13.55 2.51
CA ARG A 26 -1.52 13.94 1.80
C ARG A 26 -2.73 13.77 2.69
N ASP A 27 -3.78 14.51 2.37
CA ASP A 27 -5.04 14.43 3.10
C ASP A 27 -5.62 13.02 2.97
N PRO A 28 -6.01 12.36 4.08
CA PRO A 28 -6.63 11.04 4.00
C PRO A 28 -7.86 10.99 3.09
N ARG A 29 -8.58 12.10 2.96
CA ARG A 29 -9.73 12.15 2.05
C ARG A 29 -9.31 11.97 0.60
N GLN A 30 -8.14 12.47 0.24
CA GLN A 30 -7.59 12.30 -1.10
C GLN A 30 -7.30 10.83 -1.37
N ILE A 31 -6.72 10.14 -0.37
CA ILE A 31 -6.41 8.71 -0.50
C ILE A 31 -7.70 7.90 -0.67
N ARG A 32 -8.74 8.24 0.09
CA ARG A 32 -10.03 7.55 -0.06
C ARG A 32 -10.63 7.75 -1.45
N ARG A 33 -10.46 8.92 -2.03
CA ARG A 33 -10.93 9.19 -3.38
C ARG A 33 -10.18 8.38 -4.43
N TRP A 34 -8.88 8.21 -4.24
CA TRP A 34 -8.10 7.33 -5.11
C TRP A 34 -8.59 5.88 -4.97
N ALA A 35 -8.78 5.42 -3.75
CA ALA A 35 -9.23 4.05 -3.48
C ALA A 35 -10.62 3.78 -4.04
N ALA A 36 -11.47 4.78 -4.07
CA ALA A 36 -12.83 4.67 -4.61
C ALA A 36 -12.91 4.86 -6.13
N GLY A 37 -11.81 5.23 -6.76
CA GLY A 37 -11.80 5.48 -8.21
C GLY A 37 -12.37 6.81 -8.62
N GLN A 38 -12.59 7.73 -7.68
CA GLN A 38 -13.14 9.05 -7.98
C GLN A 38 -12.11 9.97 -8.63
N TYR A 39 -10.85 9.82 -8.27
CA TYR A 39 -9.75 10.58 -8.85
C TYR A 39 -8.64 9.63 -9.23
N SER A 40 -7.93 9.97 -10.28
CA SER A 40 -6.79 9.17 -10.74
C SER A 40 -5.64 9.24 -9.76
N ILE A 41 -5.01 8.11 -9.54
CA ILE A 41 -3.80 8.03 -8.73
C ILE A 41 -2.65 8.61 -9.56
N PRO A 42 -1.88 9.56 -9.03
CA PRO A 42 -0.75 10.11 -9.76
C PRO A 42 0.24 9.01 -10.18
N ASP A 43 0.80 9.14 -11.38
CA ASP A 43 1.67 8.11 -11.93
C ASP A 43 2.90 7.85 -11.07
N ASP A 44 3.48 8.89 -10.49
CA ASP A 44 4.65 8.73 -9.62
C ASP A 44 4.31 7.97 -8.35
N VAL A 45 3.15 8.21 -7.78
CA VAL A 45 2.68 7.49 -6.60
C VAL A 45 2.44 6.02 -6.96
N GLY A 46 1.75 5.79 -8.07
CA GLY A 46 1.47 4.43 -8.53
C GLY A 46 2.75 3.64 -8.80
N ALA A 47 3.69 4.26 -9.49
CA ALA A 47 4.97 3.60 -9.80
C ALA A 47 5.75 3.28 -8.52
N TRP A 48 5.74 4.20 -7.56
CA TRP A 48 6.42 3.98 -6.29
C TRP A 48 5.79 2.82 -5.51
N LEU A 49 4.46 2.78 -5.46
CA LEU A 49 3.73 1.69 -4.80
C LEU A 49 4.02 0.35 -5.46
N GLU A 50 4.07 0.30 -6.79
CA GLU A 50 4.39 -0.93 -7.49
C GLU A 50 5.79 -1.44 -7.12
N ARG A 51 6.75 -0.54 -7.06
CA ARG A 51 8.12 -0.92 -6.67
C ARG A 51 8.17 -1.44 -5.25
N ARG A 52 7.46 -0.79 -4.33
CA ARG A 52 7.45 -1.21 -2.93
C ARG A 52 6.75 -2.54 -2.76
N ALA A 53 5.62 -2.73 -3.42
CA ALA A 53 4.90 -3.99 -3.34
C ALA A 53 5.72 -5.14 -3.93
N THR A 54 6.37 -4.92 -5.05
CA THR A 54 7.23 -5.92 -5.68
C THR A 54 8.40 -6.28 -4.76
N ALA A 55 9.03 -5.29 -4.17
CA ALA A 55 10.13 -5.52 -3.24
C ALA A 55 9.68 -6.31 -2.01
N MET A 56 8.49 -5.99 -1.49
CA MET A 56 7.95 -6.69 -0.34
C MET A 56 7.66 -8.15 -0.66
N GLN A 57 7.13 -8.42 -1.83
CA GLN A 57 6.82 -9.78 -2.24
C GLN A 57 8.09 -10.60 -2.49
N ALA A 58 9.13 -9.95 -3.01
CA ALA A 58 10.41 -10.62 -3.27
C ALA A 58 11.19 -10.89 -1.99
N ASP A 59 11.02 -10.01 -0.99
CA ASP A 59 11.76 -10.13 0.26
C ASP A 59 10.85 -9.71 1.42
N PRO A 60 9.88 -10.54 1.76
CA PRO A 60 8.96 -10.21 2.84
C PRO A 60 9.64 -10.29 4.19
N PRO A 61 9.11 -9.58 5.19
CA PRO A 61 9.66 -9.68 6.53
C PRO A 61 9.48 -11.09 7.08
N PRO A 62 10.34 -11.49 8.01
CA PRO A 62 10.15 -12.78 8.67
C PRO A 62 8.78 -12.81 9.35
N LEU A 63 8.05 -13.87 9.11
CA LEU A 63 6.76 -14.03 9.77
C LEU A 63 7.00 -14.43 11.22
N PRO A 64 6.12 -14.00 12.13
CA PRO A 64 6.18 -14.49 13.48
C PRO A 64 6.03 -16.01 13.46
N VAL A 65 6.98 -16.69 14.02
CA VAL A 65 6.95 -18.13 14.01
C VAL A 65 6.25 -18.61 15.27
N LYS A 66 4.99 -18.89 15.15
CA LYS A 66 4.20 -19.31 16.27
C LYS A 66 4.74 -20.55 16.93
N THR A 67 5.29 -21.39 16.13
CA THR A 67 5.85 -22.63 16.62
C THR A 67 7.04 -22.43 17.50
N GLN A 68 7.65 -21.27 17.44
CA GLN A 68 8.77 -20.99 18.32
C GLN A 68 8.36 -20.91 19.75
N VAL A 69 7.12 -20.77 19.94
CA VAL A 69 6.62 -20.67 21.27
C VAL A 69 6.84 -21.92 22.06
N ALA A 70 7.08 -22.90 21.41
CA ALA A 70 7.28 -24.16 22.10
C ALA A 70 8.16 -24.00 23.31
#